data_a83cce432b2bd68c53eb568bc40c700e
#
_entry.id   a83cce432b2bd68c53eb568bc40c700e
#
_cell.length_a   1.000
_cell.length_b   1.000
_cell.length_c   1.000
_cell.angle_alpha   90.00
_cell.angle_beta   90.00
_cell.angle_gamma   90.00
#
_symmetry.space_group_name_H-M   'P 1'
#
loop_
_entity.id
_entity.type
_entity.pdbx_description
1 polymer ?
#
loop_
_entity_poly.entity_id
_entity_poly.type
_entity_poly.pdbx_seq_one_letter_code
_entity_poly.pdbx_strand_id
1 'polypeptide(L)'
;MVHSADIQDRDGGVDLLATLCGRFPFLVKLFADSAYQGPIFGKALAKILPCLETEIIKRSDQAKGFVQLPKRWIVERTIAWLNRCRRLAKDWENLNRNALAFLKLASIRLMLRKLCNP
;
A
#
# COMPACT_ATOMS: atom_id res chain seq x y z
N MET A 1 -5.39 6.62 2.66
CA MET A 1 -6.74 6.53 2.09
C MET A 1 -7.38 5.25 2.58
N VAL A 2 -8.66 5.24 2.89
CA VAL A 2 -9.44 4.06 3.27
C VAL A 2 -10.69 4.07 2.41
N HIS A 3 -10.98 2.97 1.75
CA HIS A 3 -12.16 2.76 0.91
C HIS A 3 -13.10 1.75 1.53
N SER A 4 -14.35 1.73 1.08
CA SER A 4 -15.27 0.63 1.38
C SER A 4 -14.80 -0.66 0.66
N ALA A 5 -15.20 -1.81 1.21
CA ALA A 5 -14.71 -3.11 0.74
C ALA A 5 -15.21 -3.53 -0.67
N ASP A 6 -16.16 -2.79 -1.22
CA ASP A 6 -16.70 -2.99 -2.57
C ASP A 6 -15.79 -2.42 -3.68
N ILE A 7 -14.86 -1.52 -3.33
CA ILE A 7 -13.89 -0.97 -4.28
C ILE A 7 -12.72 -1.93 -4.43
N GLN A 8 -12.42 -2.31 -5.68
CA GLN A 8 -11.28 -3.17 -5.96
C GLN A 8 -9.96 -2.45 -5.62
N ASP A 9 -8.99 -3.20 -5.09
CA ASP A 9 -7.67 -2.67 -4.71
C ASP A 9 -6.98 -1.92 -5.86
N ARG A 10 -7.16 -2.39 -7.08
CA ARG A 10 -6.59 -1.79 -8.28
C ARG A 10 -7.13 -0.39 -8.54
N ASP A 11 -8.44 -0.20 -8.37
CA ASP A 11 -9.09 1.10 -8.59
C ASP A 11 -8.75 2.05 -7.43
N GLY A 12 -8.84 1.57 -6.20
CA GLY A 12 -8.39 2.32 -5.02
C GLY A 12 -6.90 2.68 -5.07
N GLY A 13 -6.07 1.84 -5.69
CA GLY A 13 -4.65 2.11 -5.92
C GLY A 13 -4.42 3.29 -6.86
N VAL A 14 -5.18 3.42 -7.93
CA VAL A 14 -5.13 4.56 -8.85
C VAL A 14 -5.50 5.85 -8.12
N ASP A 15 -6.59 5.84 -7.35
CA ASP A 15 -7.05 7.00 -6.58
C ASP A 15 -6.01 7.43 -5.53
N LEU A 16 -5.41 6.46 -4.83
CA LEU A 16 -4.34 6.74 -3.90
C LEU A 16 -3.15 7.42 -4.59
N LEU A 17 -2.70 6.89 -5.71
CA LEU A 17 -1.56 7.43 -6.46
C LEU A 17 -1.86 8.82 -7.03
N ALA A 18 -3.10 9.10 -7.41
CA ALA A 18 -3.53 10.44 -7.81
C ALA A 18 -3.36 11.46 -6.68
N THR A 19 -3.56 11.08 -5.42
CA THR A 19 -3.34 11.96 -4.27
C THR A 19 -1.86 12.28 -4.01
N LEU A 20 -0.95 11.45 -4.54
CA LEU A 20 0.50 11.64 -4.39
C LEU A 20 1.08 12.53 -5.49
N CYS A 21 0.37 12.70 -6.60
CA CYS A 21 0.79 13.57 -7.70
C CYS A 21 1.03 14.99 -7.20
N GLY A 22 2.19 15.54 -7.51
CA GLY A 22 2.62 16.87 -7.07
C GLY A 22 3.06 17.00 -5.60
N ARG A 23 2.68 16.04 -4.72
CA ARG A 23 3.13 16.04 -3.32
C ARG A 23 4.49 15.38 -3.13
N PHE A 24 4.79 14.38 -3.93
CA PHE A 24 6.02 13.59 -3.86
C PHE A 24 6.66 13.50 -5.25
N PRO A 25 7.26 14.58 -5.77
CA PRO A 25 7.81 14.61 -7.12
C PRO A 25 9.04 13.70 -7.32
N PHE A 26 9.63 13.23 -6.22
CA PHE A 26 10.78 12.32 -6.22
C PHE A 26 10.40 10.84 -6.28
N LEU A 27 9.13 10.49 -6.36
CA LEU A 27 8.69 9.11 -6.56
C LEU A 27 9.05 8.65 -7.98
N VAL A 28 9.94 7.67 -8.08
CA VAL A 28 10.42 7.14 -9.36
C VAL A 28 9.99 5.70 -9.61
N LYS A 29 9.69 4.94 -8.55
CA LYS A 29 9.36 3.52 -8.68
C LYS A 29 8.25 3.06 -7.74
N LEU A 30 7.31 2.29 -8.30
CA LEU A 30 6.23 1.62 -7.60
C LEU A 30 6.42 0.11 -7.67
N PHE A 31 6.39 -0.55 -6.53
CA PHE A 31 6.30 -2.02 -6.45
C PHE A 31 4.87 -2.41 -6.15
N ALA A 32 4.31 -3.28 -6.98
CA ALA A 32 2.96 -3.80 -6.81
C ALA A 32 2.93 -5.31 -7.00
N ASP A 33 1.95 -5.97 -6.43
CA ASP A 33 1.76 -7.41 -6.62
C ASP A 33 1.00 -7.71 -7.93
N SER A 34 0.77 -9.00 -8.20
CA SER A 34 0.10 -9.45 -9.42
C SER A 34 -1.35 -8.99 -9.55
N ALA A 35 -2.03 -8.57 -8.47
CA ALA A 35 -3.39 -8.04 -8.52
C ALA A 35 -3.47 -6.71 -9.30
N TYR A 36 -2.38 -5.95 -9.31
CA TYR A 36 -2.26 -4.70 -10.07
C TYR A 36 -1.76 -4.88 -11.50
N GLN A 37 -1.61 -6.12 -11.95
CA GLN A 37 -1.20 -6.40 -13.32
C GLN A 37 -2.33 -6.08 -14.31
N GLY A 38 -1.97 -5.50 -15.45
CA GLY A 38 -2.86 -5.32 -16.58
C GLY A 38 -2.79 -3.93 -17.20
N PRO A 39 -3.30 -3.81 -18.44
CA PRO A 39 -3.19 -2.57 -19.21
C PRO A 39 -4.03 -1.43 -18.62
N ILE A 40 -5.12 -1.74 -17.91
CA ILE A 40 -6.01 -0.74 -17.32
C ILE A 40 -5.28 0.07 -16.26
N PHE A 41 -4.65 -0.61 -15.28
CA PHE A 41 -3.89 0.03 -14.23
C PHE A 41 -2.69 0.82 -14.79
N GLY A 42 -1.91 0.21 -15.69
CA GLY A 42 -0.76 0.85 -16.31
C GLY A 42 -1.13 2.12 -17.11
N LYS A 43 -2.21 2.08 -17.89
CA LYS A 43 -2.70 3.23 -18.65
C LYS A 43 -3.22 4.35 -17.74
N ALA A 44 -3.94 4.01 -16.66
CA ALA A 44 -4.42 4.98 -15.69
C ALA A 44 -3.24 5.66 -14.98
N LEU A 45 -2.25 4.86 -14.57
CA LEU A 45 -1.06 5.36 -13.87
C LEU A 45 -0.21 6.28 -14.77
N ALA A 46 0.01 5.91 -16.04
CA ALA A 46 0.77 6.72 -16.98
C ALA A 46 0.16 8.11 -17.24
N LYS A 47 -1.16 8.25 -17.08
CA LYS A 47 -1.84 9.56 -17.17
C LYS A 47 -1.59 10.45 -15.95
N ILE A 48 -1.47 9.84 -14.76
CA ILE A 48 -1.38 10.56 -13.48
C ILE A 48 0.08 10.83 -13.11
N LEU A 49 0.91 9.83 -13.26
CA LEU A 49 2.34 9.84 -12.87
C LEU A 49 3.19 9.25 -14.01
N PRO A 50 3.41 10.00 -15.10
CA PRO A 50 4.09 9.49 -16.30
C PRO A 50 5.55 9.09 -16.05
N CYS A 51 6.19 9.65 -15.03
CA CYS A 51 7.58 9.34 -14.66
C CYS A 51 7.72 8.18 -13.68
N LEU A 52 6.60 7.57 -13.23
CA LEU A 52 6.62 6.50 -12.25
C LEU A 52 6.75 5.14 -12.93
N GLU A 53 7.89 4.49 -12.73
CA GLU A 53 8.12 3.10 -13.19
C GLU A 53 7.37 2.12 -12.28
N THR A 54 6.57 1.24 -12.87
CA THR A 54 5.84 0.20 -12.12
C THR A 54 6.50 -1.16 -12.31
N GLU A 55 6.93 -1.78 -11.22
CA GLU A 55 7.46 -3.15 -11.18
C GLU A 55 6.44 -4.08 -10.51
N ILE A 56 5.88 -5.01 -11.30
CA ILE A 56 4.96 -6.03 -10.78
C ILE A 56 5.77 -7.21 -10.24
N ILE A 57 5.67 -7.45 -8.94
CA ILE A 57 6.32 -8.57 -8.28
C ILE A 57 5.43 -9.80 -8.39
N LYS A 58 5.86 -10.78 -9.18
CA LYS A 58 5.15 -12.05 -9.39
C LYS A 58 5.89 -13.19 -8.71
N ARG A 59 5.11 -14.18 -8.25
CA ARG A 59 5.66 -15.49 -7.94
C ARG A 59 6.00 -16.19 -9.25
N SER A 60 7.16 -16.85 -9.32
CA SER A 60 7.48 -17.72 -10.44
C SER A 60 6.49 -18.89 -10.48
N ASP A 61 5.93 -19.18 -11.65
CA ASP A 61 5.01 -20.32 -11.86
C ASP A 61 5.71 -21.67 -11.62
N GLN A 62 7.05 -21.70 -11.69
CA GLN A 62 7.87 -22.88 -11.44
C GLN A 62 8.23 -23.06 -9.96
N ALA A 63 7.91 -22.09 -9.10
CA ALA A 63 8.26 -22.15 -7.69
C ALA A 63 7.35 -23.11 -6.92
N LYS A 64 7.89 -24.26 -6.51
CA LYS A 64 7.24 -25.21 -5.61
C LYS A 64 7.53 -24.80 -4.15
N GLY A 65 6.48 -24.73 -3.31
CA GLY A 65 6.62 -24.39 -1.90
C GLY A 65 6.57 -22.88 -1.59
N PHE A 66 6.97 -22.51 -0.38
CA PHE A 66 7.00 -21.11 0.05
C PHE A 66 8.25 -20.41 -0.53
N VAL A 67 8.05 -19.37 -1.33
CA VAL A 67 9.12 -18.53 -1.87
C VAL A 67 8.92 -17.10 -1.38
N GLN A 68 9.91 -16.58 -0.68
CA GLN A 68 9.93 -15.18 -0.25
C GLN A 68 10.23 -14.28 -1.44
N LEU A 69 9.25 -13.48 -1.87
CA LEU A 69 9.43 -12.54 -2.97
C LEU A 69 10.24 -11.32 -2.51
N PRO A 70 11.21 -10.86 -3.32
CA PRO A 70 11.98 -9.66 -3.00
C PRO A 70 11.06 -8.47 -2.75
N LYS A 71 11.38 -7.67 -1.73
CA LYS A 71 10.69 -6.41 -1.37
C LYS A 71 9.24 -6.53 -0.86
N ARG A 72 8.56 -7.66 -1.06
CA ARG A 72 7.21 -7.89 -0.54
C ARG A 72 7.20 -7.84 1.00
N TRP A 73 8.23 -8.35 1.63
CA TRP A 73 8.38 -8.35 3.09
C TRP A 73 8.27 -6.94 3.72
N ILE A 74 8.59 -5.86 2.96
CA ILE A 74 8.49 -4.48 3.45
C ILE A 74 7.04 -4.11 3.75
N VAL A 75 6.14 -4.41 2.83
CA VAL A 75 4.69 -4.18 2.98
C VAL A 75 4.13 -5.05 4.09
N GLU A 76 4.43 -6.35 4.06
CA GLU A 76 3.95 -7.32 5.07
C GLU A 76 4.41 -6.92 6.48
N ARG A 77 5.67 -6.51 6.64
CA ARG A 77 6.21 -6.03 7.92
C ARG A 77 5.51 -4.75 8.40
N THR A 78 5.26 -3.81 7.49
CA THR A 78 4.60 -2.55 7.82
C THR A 78 3.17 -2.80 8.30
N ILE A 79 2.42 -3.64 7.59
CA ILE A 79 1.07 -4.04 7.98
C ILE A 79 1.09 -4.79 9.32
N ALA A 80 2.03 -5.72 9.53
CA ALA A 80 2.17 -6.44 10.79
C ALA A 80 2.44 -5.50 11.98
N TRP A 81 3.22 -4.45 11.78
CA TRP A 81 3.45 -3.44 12.83
C TRP A 81 2.20 -2.62 13.15
N LEU A 82 1.42 -2.24 12.13
CA LEU A 82 0.15 -1.54 12.30
C LEU A 82 -0.87 -2.43 13.02
N ASN A 83 -0.94 -3.71 12.70
CA ASN A 83 -1.85 -4.68 13.32
C ASN A 83 -1.53 -4.97 14.80
N ARG A 84 -0.34 -4.62 15.29
CA ARG A 84 -0.05 -4.61 16.74
C ARG A 84 -0.86 -3.56 17.51
N CYS A 85 -1.43 -2.59 16.83
CA CYS A 85 -2.41 -1.69 17.40
C CYS A 85 -3.76 -2.40 17.42
N ARG A 86 -4.23 -2.78 18.62
CA ARG A 86 -5.46 -3.60 18.80
C ARG A 86 -6.67 -3.07 18.03
N ARG A 87 -6.78 -1.75 17.89
CA ARG A 87 -7.88 -1.10 17.16
C ARG A 87 -7.83 -1.35 15.64
N LEU A 88 -6.66 -1.66 15.09
CA LEU A 88 -6.46 -1.95 13.66
C LEU A 88 -6.45 -3.46 13.34
N ALA A 89 -6.54 -4.33 14.35
CA ALA A 89 -6.53 -5.78 14.16
C ALA A 89 -7.79 -6.30 13.47
N LYS A 90 -8.89 -5.56 13.56
CA LYS A 90 -10.16 -5.79 12.88
C LYS A 90 -10.79 -4.47 12.50
N ASP A 91 -11.64 -4.50 11.49
CA ASP A 91 -12.45 -3.34 11.12
C ASP A 91 -13.62 -3.19 12.11
N TRP A 92 -13.48 -2.20 13.01
CA TRP A 92 -14.44 -1.85 14.02
C TRP A 92 -15.19 -0.55 13.68
N GLU A 93 -14.76 0.13 12.63
CA GLU A 93 -15.21 1.49 12.37
C GLU A 93 -16.27 1.52 11.27
N ASN A 94 -17.45 2.01 11.60
CA ASN A 94 -18.53 2.19 10.61
C ASN A 94 -18.26 3.35 9.62
N LEU A 95 -17.34 4.25 9.97
CA LEU A 95 -17.03 5.42 9.16
C LEU A 95 -15.57 5.39 8.72
N ASN A 96 -15.34 5.44 7.42
CA ASN A 96 -14.00 5.44 6.81
C ASN A 96 -13.08 6.54 7.37
N ARG A 97 -13.64 7.71 7.73
CA ARG A 97 -12.88 8.81 8.36
C ARG A 97 -12.28 8.40 9.71
N ASN A 98 -13.01 7.61 10.50
CA ASN A 98 -12.54 7.12 11.79
C ASN A 98 -11.46 6.05 11.61
N ALA A 99 -11.68 5.11 10.70
CA ALA A 99 -10.68 4.11 10.33
C ALA A 99 -9.36 4.76 9.86
N LEU A 100 -9.46 5.79 9.02
CA LEU A 100 -8.30 6.56 8.56
C LEU A 100 -7.61 7.32 9.72
N ALA A 101 -8.36 7.88 10.66
CA ALA A 101 -7.80 8.56 11.82
C ALA A 101 -7.00 7.60 12.70
N PHE A 102 -7.53 6.41 13.00
CA PHE A 102 -6.80 5.38 13.75
C PHE A 102 -5.57 4.86 13.02
N LEU A 103 -5.63 4.68 11.71
CA LEU A 103 -4.47 4.30 10.89
C LEU A 103 -3.36 5.36 10.97
N LYS A 104 -3.70 6.65 10.88
CA LYS A 104 -2.75 7.75 11.03
C LYS A 104 -2.12 7.78 12.44
N LEU A 105 -2.92 7.65 13.49
CA LEU A 105 -2.43 7.61 14.87
C LEU A 105 -1.48 6.43 15.10
N ALA A 106 -1.81 5.25 14.59
CA ALA A 106 -0.93 4.08 14.68
C ALA A 106 0.39 4.31 13.93
N SER A 107 0.33 4.93 12.75
CA SER A 107 1.53 5.26 11.95
C SER A 107 2.42 6.27 12.68
N ILE A 108 1.83 7.33 13.25
CA ILE A 108 2.56 8.33 14.06
C ILE A 108 3.25 7.65 15.25
N ARG A 109 2.52 6.81 15.98
CA ARG A 109 3.10 6.05 17.10
C ARG A 109 4.28 5.20 16.68
N LEU A 110 4.21 4.52 15.54
CA LEU A 110 5.31 3.72 15.02
C LEU A 110 6.53 4.58 14.65
N MET A 111 6.31 5.73 14.01
CA MET A 111 7.37 6.66 13.65
C MET A 111 8.05 7.24 14.90
N LEU A 112 7.29 7.69 15.89
CA LEU A 112 7.82 8.20 17.14
C LEU A 112 8.66 7.14 17.89
N ARG A 113 8.17 5.89 17.94
CA ARG A 113 8.95 4.81 18.56
C ARG A 113 10.30 4.57 17.88
N LYS A 114 10.33 4.69 16.54
CA LYS A 114 11.60 4.54 15.79
C LYS A 114 12.55 5.72 15.99
N LEU A 115 12.01 6.93 16.18
CA LEU A 115 12.82 8.11 16.46
C LEU A 115 13.41 8.06 17.88
N CYS A 116 12.63 7.59 18.86
CA CYS A 116 13.07 7.54 20.26
C CYS A 116 13.92 6.29 20.59
N ASN A 117 13.75 5.20 19.83
CA ASN A 117 14.49 3.94 19.98
C ASN A 117 14.95 3.46 18.60
N PRO A 118 16.00 4.06 18.05
CA PRO A 118 16.53 3.72 16.74
C PRO A 118 17.13 2.31 16.67
#